data_9e1d21c6541e60249d841fb3557e7596
#
_entry.id   9e1d21c6541e60249d841fb3557e7596
#
_cell.length_a   1.000
_cell.length_b   1.000
_cell.length_c   1.000
_cell.angle_alpha   90.00
_cell.angle_beta   90.00
_cell.angle_gamma   90.00
#
_symmetry.space_group_name_H-M   'P 1'
#
loop_
_entity.id
_entity.type
_entity.pdbx_description
1 polymer ?
#
loop_
_entity_poly.entity_id
_entity_poly.type
_entity_poly.pdbx_seq_one_letter_code
_entity_poly.pdbx_strand_id
1 'polypeptide(L)'
;MQNLNTHSFDAHSSRVNNLNTGMLDSCNSSLHNPSTYIGSSFQQHLADATGPIDFPFTNDYIFRAALQKDAVILKGLICSMLHMQPDEIKSLVITNPITLGQHIDSKEFILDISLILNDDTHIDLEMQVKNEGDWNDRSLSYLCRNFDQLSKGEDYTASGTAIHIGFLDFSPFPDAPEFYATYKLLNVKSCQAYTSKFVLNVLDLTHIELATEEDKAYGIDAWARLFKARTWEDLKMIAKQDSTLQQASETLYTLNCDQTIRDMARAREDAIRHENRVNKLLAEKDARIAEQSMAISEMKTSIAEKDASITELNTRLAKLESLLANSLNK
;
A
#
# COMPACT_ATOMS: atom_id res chain seq x y z
N MET A 1 31.86 8.19 -45.89
CA MET A 1 31.09 9.09 -46.79
C MET A 1 29.94 9.67 -45.94
N GLN A 2 30.05 10.97 -45.79
CA GLN A 2 29.04 12.04 -45.63
C GLN A 2 28.16 11.95 -44.36
N ASN A 3 28.34 12.81 -43.47
CA ASN A 3 28.17 14.29 -43.22
C ASN A 3 26.95 14.52 -42.34
N LEU A 4 27.23 14.94 -41.08
CA LEU A 4 27.05 16.30 -40.51
C LEU A 4 25.62 16.88 -40.60
N ASN A 5 24.96 17.15 -39.47
CA ASN A 5 24.55 18.53 -39.19
C ASN A 5 24.32 18.76 -37.66
N THR A 6 25.14 19.65 -37.16
CA THR A 6 25.04 20.39 -35.92
C THR A 6 24.10 21.56 -36.08
N HIS A 7 23.20 21.83 -35.12
CA HIS A 7 22.69 23.18 -34.91
C HIS A 7 22.81 23.57 -33.43
N SER A 8 23.75 24.47 -33.23
CA SER A 8 23.84 25.34 -32.04
C SER A 8 22.83 26.48 -32.19
N PHE A 9 22.18 26.89 -31.10
CA PHE A 9 21.63 28.22 -30.98
C PHE A 9 22.04 28.89 -29.69
N ASP A 10 22.48 30.11 -29.83
CA ASP A 10 23.19 30.98 -28.93
C ASP A 10 22.31 31.60 -27.83
N ALA A 11 23.04 32.05 -26.83
CA ALA A 11 22.61 32.87 -25.72
C ALA A 11 22.07 34.25 -26.15
N HIS A 12 21.07 34.74 -25.43
CA HIS A 12 20.85 36.18 -25.29
C HIS A 12 20.72 36.59 -23.84
N SER A 13 21.76 37.32 -23.43
CA SER A 13 21.85 38.18 -22.28
C SER A 13 21.00 39.41 -22.45
N SER A 14 20.26 39.82 -21.40
CA SER A 14 19.96 41.24 -21.18
C SER A 14 19.91 41.56 -19.69
N ARG A 15 20.86 42.39 -19.31
CA ARG A 15 20.92 43.18 -18.11
C ARG A 15 19.80 44.22 -18.10
N VAL A 16 19.29 44.63 -16.92
CA VAL A 16 19.11 46.03 -16.54
C VAL A 16 18.81 46.14 -15.01
N ASN A 17 19.75 46.69 -14.31
CA ASN A 17 19.79 47.85 -13.40
C ASN A 17 19.09 47.81 -12.02
N ASN A 18 19.99 47.99 -11.06
CA ASN A 18 19.88 48.62 -9.73
C ASN A 18 19.15 49.97 -9.70
N LEU A 19 18.50 50.22 -8.58
CA LEU A 19 18.52 51.41 -7.71
C LEU A 19 17.27 51.36 -6.81
N ASN A 20 17.35 51.33 -5.50
CA ASN A 20 17.54 52.46 -4.65
C ASN A 20 17.58 52.04 -3.15
N THR A 21 18.50 52.65 -2.48
CA THR A 21 18.73 52.73 -1.04
C THR A 21 17.64 53.52 -0.31
N GLY A 22 17.33 53.10 0.93
CA GLY A 22 16.78 54.09 1.86
C GLY A 22 16.05 53.54 3.08
N MET A 23 16.70 53.76 4.22
CA MET A 23 16.19 53.96 5.58
C MET A 23 15.80 52.78 6.46
N LEU A 24 16.68 52.59 7.42
CA LEU A 24 16.48 52.06 8.76
C LEU A 24 15.33 52.77 9.48
N ASP A 25 14.43 51.98 10.06
CA ASP A 25 13.88 52.35 11.37
C ASP A 25 13.58 51.10 12.20
N SER A 26 14.10 51.18 13.40
CA SER A 26 14.02 50.21 14.49
C SER A 26 12.59 50.04 14.99
N CYS A 27 12.09 48.81 14.98
CA CYS A 27 11.05 48.37 15.92
C CYS A 27 11.38 47.01 16.46
N ASN A 28 11.89 47.05 17.68
CA ASN A 28 12.00 45.94 18.60
C ASN A 28 10.59 45.43 18.93
N SER A 29 10.18 44.30 18.42
CA SER A 29 9.00 43.59 18.89
C SER A 29 9.30 42.12 19.01
N SER A 30 9.38 41.68 20.24
CA SER A 30 9.36 40.34 20.78
C SER A 30 8.91 39.28 19.80
N LEU A 31 9.83 38.37 19.46
CA LEU A 31 9.58 37.08 18.84
C LEU A 31 8.66 36.27 19.77
N HIS A 32 7.35 36.35 19.54
CA HIS A 32 6.41 35.39 20.06
C HIS A 32 6.58 34.12 19.23
N ASN A 33 6.99 33.07 19.89
CA ASN A 33 7.17 31.73 19.35
C ASN A 33 5.79 31.21 18.87
N PRO A 34 5.55 30.92 17.56
CA PRO A 34 4.22 30.57 17.07
C PRO A 34 3.77 29.16 17.51
N SER A 35 4.67 28.35 18.06
CA SER A 35 4.36 26.93 18.38
C SER A 35 3.53 26.75 19.65
N THR A 36 3.46 27.70 20.54
CA THR A 36 2.69 27.58 21.81
C THR A 36 1.21 27.95 21.68
N TYR A 37 0.82 28.71 20.64
CA TYR A 37 -0.59 29.13 20.49
C TYR A 37 -1.44 28.17 19.64
N ILE A 38 -0.82 27.35 18.78
CA ILE A 38 -1.52 26.41 17.94
C ILE A 38 -1.92 25.16 18.73
N GLY A 39 -1.08 24.69 19.66
CA GLY A 39 -1.33 23.48 20.44
C GLY A 39 -2.58 23.54 21.34
N SER A 40 -2.82 24.67 22.01
CA SER A 40 -3.93 24.78 22.98
C SER A 40 -5.33 24.84 22.32
N SER A 41 -5.47 25.41 21.12
CA SER A 41 -6.75 25.46 20.42
C SER A 41 -7.11 24.12 19.77
N PHE A 42 -6.12 23.36 19.24
CA PHE A 42 -6.35 22.03 18.65
C PHE A 42 -6.70 20.99 19.70
N GLN A 43 -6.04 20.98 20.85
CA GLN A 43 -6.38 20.07 21.96
C GLN A 43 -7.82 20.28 22.44
N GLN A 44 -8.31 21.52 22.48
CA GLN A 44 -9.68 21.81 22.88
C GLN A 44 -10.70 21.26 21.88
N HIS A 45 -10.41 21.30 20.57
CA HIS A 45 -11.31 20.79 19.53
C HIS A 45 -11.37 19.25 19.51
N LEU A 46 -10.26 18.55 19.66
CA LEU A 46 -10.27 17.09 19.80
C LEU A 46 -11.03 16.65 21.07
N ALA A 47 -10.88 17.38 22.19
CA ALA A 47 -11.60 17.08 23.41
C ALA A 47 -13.13 17.16 23.24
N ASP A 48 -13.61 18.08 22.42
CA ASP A 48 -15.05 18.29 22.16
C ASP A 48 -15.59 17.37 21.05
N ALA A 49 -14.75 16.72 20.25
CA ALA A 49 -15.16 15.84 19.18
C ALA A 49 -15.90 14.60 19.72
N THR A 50 -17.00 14.21 19.09
CA THR A 50 -17.83 13.06 19.48
C THR A 50 -18.33 12.31 18.24
N GLY A 51 -18.66 11.01 18.44
CA GLY A 51 -19.26 10.19 17.41
C GLY A 51 -18.24 9.57 16.44
N PRO A 52 -18.68 9.13 15.26
CA PRO A 52 -17.84 8.41 14.31
C PRO A 52 -16.78 9.30 13.68
N ILE A 53 -15.63 8.71 13.39
CA ILE A 53 -14.55 9.32 12.58
C ILE A 53 -14.88 9.08 11.11
N ASP A 54 -15.00 10.16 10.32
CA ASP A 54 -15.35 10.07 8.89
C ASP A 54 -14.27 9.30 8.09
N PHE A 55 -13.01 9.65 8.32
CA PHE A 55 -11.85 9.03 7.65
C PHE A 55 -10.83 8.59 8.71
N PRO A 56 -10.87 7.32 9.15
CA PRO A 56 -9.94 6.77 10.14
C PRO A 56 -8.57 6.49 9.51
N PHE A 57 -7.58 6.12 10.32
CA PHE A 57 -6.23 5.76 9.86
C PHE A 57 -6.20 4.57 8.88
N THR A 58 -7.22 3.72 8.87
CA THR A 58 -7.34 2.64 7.87
C THR A 58 -7.70 3.15 6.46
N ASN A 59 -8.04 4.43 6.30
CA ASN A 59 -8.00 5.04 4.98
C ASN A 59 -6.52 5.30 4.63
N ASP A 60 -6.01 4.65 3.59
CA ASP A 60 -4.59 4.66 3.21
C ASP A 60 -4.08 6.07 2.87
N TYR A 61 -4.94 6.94 2.30
CA TYR A 61 -4.59 8.34 2.08
C TYR A 61 -4.42 9.11 3.40
N ILE A 62 -5.29 8.90 4.37
CA ILE A 62 -5.19 9.52 5.71
C ILE A 62 -3.96 9.01 6.46
N PHE A 63 -3.70 7.70 6.41
CA PHE A 63 -2.50 7.09 7.00
C PHE A 63 -1.23 7.78 6.47
N ARG A 64 -1.11 7.85 5.14
CA ARG A 64 0.01 8.52 4.50
C ARG A 64 0.07 10.01 4.85
N ALA A 65 -1.05 10.72 4.78
CA ALA A 65 -1.09 12.15 5.07
C ALA A 65 -0.64 12.46 6.51
N ALA A 66 -1.04 11.65 7.49
CA ALA A 66 -0.66 11.82 8.88
C ALA A 66 0.84 11.61 9.09
N LEU A 67 1.38 10.51 8.59
CA LEU A 67 2.80 10.17 8.76
C LEU A 67 3.73 11.12 8.00
N GLN A 68 3.29 11.62 6.85
CA GLN A 68 4.06 12.61 6.08
C GLN A 68 4.00 14.00 6.70
N LYS A 69 2.87 14.38 7.30
CA LYS A 69 2.66 15.71 7.89
C LYS A 69 3.43 15.88 9.20
N ASP A 70 3.60 14.81 9.95
CA ASP A 70 4.12 14.87 11.32
C ASP A 70 5.26 13.86 11.55
N ALA A 71 6.48 14.40 11.60
CA ALA A 71 7.69 13.61 11.82
C ALA A 71 7.74 12.95 13.21
N VAL A 72 7.05 13.49 14.22
CA VAL A 72 6.98 12.89 15.57
C VAL A 72 6.18 11.60 15.52
N ILE A 73 5.05 11.62 14.82
CA ILE A 73 4.20 10.43 14.61
C ILE A 73 4.97 9.36 13.85
N LEU A 74 5.59 9.72 12.73
CA LEU A 74 6.36 8.79 11.92
C LEU A 74 7.51 8.17 12.73
N LYS A 75 8.27 8.99 13.45
CA LYS A 75 9.37 8.54 14.30
C LYS A 75 8.87 7.59 15.40
N GLY A 76 7.79 7.95 16.08
CA GLY A 76 7.21 7.11 17.12
C GLY A 76 6.71 5.76 16.62
N LEU A 77 6.06 5.75 15.46
CA LEU A 77 5.63 4.50 14.80
C LEU A 77 6.83 3.60 14.45
N ILE A 78 7.88 4.16 13.86
CA ILE A 78 9.10 3.40 13.52
C ILE A 78 9.78 2.87 14.79
N CYS A 79 9.88 3.66 15.86
CA CYS A 79 10.41 3.19 17.15
C CYS A 79 9.65 1.96 17.65
N SER A 80 8.32 2.00 17.63
CA SER A 80 7.49 0.87 18.05
C SER A 80 7.69 -0.36 17.16
N MET A 81 7.58 -0.18 15.84
CA MET A 81 7.64 -1.31 14.89
C MET A 81 9.02 -1.97 14.82
N LEU A 82 10.11 -1.24 15.04
CA LEU A 82 11.48 -1.77 14.97
C LEU A 82 12.10 -2.00 16.34
N HIS A 83 11.34 -1.86 17.43
CA HIS A 83 11.82 -2.01 18.82
C HIS A 83 13.02 -1.09 19.12
N MET A 84 12.98 0.15 18.60
CA MET A 84 14.06 1.13 18.74
C MET A 84 13.73 2.20 19.79
N GLN A 85 14.78 2.74 20.41
CA GLN A 85 14.64 3.94 21.23
C GLN A 85 14.71 5.20 20.35
N PRO A 86 14.06 6.31 20.73
CA PRO A 86 14.07 7.53 19.93
C PRO A 86 15.46 8.12 19.64
N ASP A 87 16.44 7.91 20.48
CA ASP A 87 17.82 8.38 20.33
C ASP A 87 18.65 7.55 19.33
N GLU A 88 18.20 6.33 19.00
CA GLU A 88 18.79 5.49 17.96
C GLU A 88 18.43 5.99 16.55
N ILE A 89 17.37 6.78 16.40
CA ILE A 89 16.97 7.38 15.13
C ILE A 89 17.67 8.73 14.95
N LYS A 90 18.72 8.76 14.16
CA LYS A 90 19.53 9.96 13.82
C LYS A 90 18.94 10.72 12.65
N SER A 91 18.48 10.01 11.62
CA SER A 91 17.82 10.58 10.46
C SER A 91 16.63 9.71 10.04
N LEU A 92 15.57 10.35 9.53
CA LEU A 92 14.39 9.68 8.99
C LEU A 92 13.83 10.54 7.86
N VAL A 93 13.94 10.07 6.62
CA VAL A 93 13.58 10.85 5.44
C VAL A 93 12.61 10.08 4.56
N ILE A 94 11.46 10.67 4.25
CA ILE A 94 10.52 10.11 3.26
C ILE A 94 11.08 10.39 1.87
N THR A 95 11.24 9.35 1.06
CA THR A 95 11.85 9.43 -0.28
C THR A 95 10.84 9.60 -1.40
N ASN A 96 9.56 9.30 -1.15
CA ASN A 96 8.45 9.43 -2.11
C ASN A 96 7.33 10.35 -1.61
N PRO A 97 7.59 11.62 -1.17
CA PRO A 97 6.53 12.47 -0.63
C PRO A 97 5.49 12.81 -1.69
N ILE A 98 4.22 12.88 -1.27
CA ILE A 98 3.11 13.37 -2.12
C ILE A 98 2.77 14.81 -1.75
N THR A 99 2.22 15.57 -2.70
CA THR A 99 1.65 16.88 -2.40
C THR A 99 0.24 16.70 -1.85
N LEU A 100 0.08 16.93 -0.55
CA LEU A 100 -1.20 16.80 0.14
C LEU A 100 -2.22 17.80 -0.44
N GLY A 101 -3.44 17.31 -0.72
CA GLY A 101 -4.53 18.14 -1.24
C GLY A 101 -4.49 18.40 -2.76
N GLN A 102 -3.50 17.92 -3.50
CA GLN A 102 -3.54 17.93 -4.96
C GLN A 102 -4.25 16.69 -5.50
N HIS A 103 -4.97 16.87 -6.61
CA HIS A 103 -5.65 15.78 -7.31
C HIS A 103 -4.60 14.78 -7.82
N ILE A 104 -4.61 13.59 -7.26
CA ILE A 104 -3.80 12.47 -7.75
C ILE A 104 -4.68 11.75 -8.78
N ASP A 105 -4.20 11.60 -10.02
CA ASP A 105 -4.91 10.81 -11.02
C ASP A 105 -5.15 9.39 -10.47
N SER A 106 -6.38 8.90 -10.63
CA SER A 106 -6.85 7.64 -10.03
C SER A 106 -6.05 6.39 -10.43
N LYS A 107 -5.10 6.52 -11.35
CA LYS A 107 -4.18 5.45 -11.78
C LYS A 107 -2.83 5.42 -11.05
N GLU A 108 -2.53 6.42 -10.21
CA GLU A 108 -1.22 6.60 -9.56
C GLU A 108 -1.32 6.75 -8.03
N PHE A 109 -2.34 6.18 -7.38
CA PHE A 109 -2.37 6.13 -5.93
C PHE A 109 -1.31 5.16 -5.39
N ILE A 110 -0.03 5.56 -5.47
CA ILE A 110 1.05 4.92 -4.72
C ILE A 110 0.99 5.50 -3.31
N LEU A 111 0.33 4.80 -2.40
CA LEU A 111 0.12 5.27 -1.03
C LEU A 111 1.09 4.64 -0.02
N ASP A 112 1.99 3.79 -0.50
CA ASP A 112 3.10 3.27 0.30
C ASP A 112 4.06 4.41 0.64
N ILE A 113 4.59 4.39 1.86
CA ILE A 113 5.57 5.38 2.31
C ILE A 113 6.94 4.73 2.27
N SER A 114 7.77 5.17 1.34
CA SER A 114 9.17 4.78 1.30
C SER A 114 10.02 5.80 2.06
N LEU A 115 10.89 5.33 2.93
CA LEU A 115 11.75 6.17 3.74
C LEU A 115 13.15 5.56 3.94
N ILE A 116 14.10 6.42 4.28
CA ILE A 116 15.46 6.03 4.66
C ILE A 116 15.66 6.38 6.12
N LEU A 117 16.05 5.37 6.89
CA LEU A 117 16.41 5.46 8.30
C LEU A 117 17.92 5.40 8.45
N ASN A 118 18.53 6.36 9.16
CA ASN A 118 19.96 6.43 9.49
C ASN A 118 20.87 6.28 8.26
N ASP A 119 20.42 6.83 7.11
CA ASP A 119 21.13 6.94 5.83
C ASP A 119 21.41 5.62 5.08
N ASP A 120 21.04 4.44 5.62
CA ASP A 120 21.33 3.14 4.99
C ASP A 120 20.19 2.11 5.03
N THR A 121 19.16 2.34 5.82
CA THR A 121 18.05 1.40 5.98
C THR A 121 16.82 1.89 5.23
N HIS A 122 16.45 1.17 4.17
CA HIS A 122 15.26 1.44 3.38
C HIS A 122 14.05 0.77 4.00
N ILE A 123 13.02 1.55 4.30
CA ILE A 123 11.79 1.06 4.91
C ILE A 123 10.61 1.45 4.02
N ASP A 124 9.73 0.48 3.75
CA ASP A 124 8.40 0.73 3.19
C ASP A 124 7.34 0.47 4.24
N LEU A 125 6.38 1.39 4.35
CA LEU A 125 5.17 1.26 5.16
C LEU A 125 3.96 1.16 4.24
N GLU A 126 3.17 0.10 4.39
CA GLU A 126 1.97 -0.13 3.60
C GLU A 126 0.76 -0.39 4.51
N MET A 127 -0.34 0.37 4.31
CA MET A 127 -1.63 0.12 4.95
C MET A 127 -2.55 -0.59 3.97
N GLN A 128 -2.90 -1.85 4.23
CA GLN A 128 -3.80 -2.62 3.37
C GLN A 128 -5.01 -3.13 4.15
N VAL A 129 -6.19 -2.64 3.76
CA VAL A 129 -7.46 -2.94 4.45
C VAL A 129 -8.21 -4.10 3.83
N LYS A 130 -7.92 -4.41 2.56
CA LYS A 130 -8.59 -5.47 1.81
C LYS A 130 -7.63 -6.57 1.44
N ASN A 131 -8.02 -7.81 1.71
CA ASN A 131 -7.29 -8.97 1.23
C ASN A 131 -7.60 -9.22 -0.26
N GLU A 132 -6.65 -8.89 -1.13
CA GLU A 132 -6.69 -9.15 -2.58
C GLU A 132 -6.19 -10.56 -2.91
N GLY A 133 -5.67 -11.30 -1.93
CA GLY A 133 -5.09 -12.64 -2.10
C GLY A 133 -3.64 -12.63 -2.61
N ASP A 134 -3.03 -11.47 -2.77
CA ASP A 134 -1.69 -11.27 -3.34
C ASP A 134 -0.65 -10.72 -2.35
N TRP A 135 -1.04 -10.52 -1.09
CA TRP A 135 -0.18 -9.88 -0.08
C TRP A 135 1.23 -10.48 -0.01
N ASN A 136 1.34 -11.82 0.00
CA ASN A 136 2.63 -12.48 0.15
C ASN A 136 3.58 -12.17 -1.01
N ASP A 137 3.08 -12.23 -2.24
CA ASP A 137 3.88 -11.96 -3.44
C ASP A 137 4.19 -10.48 -3.57
N ARG A 138 3.24 -9.63 -3.23
CA ARG A 138 3.34 -8.18 -3.32
C ARG A 138 4.33 -7.62 -2.29
N SER A 139 4.21 -7.97 -1.03
CA SER A 139 5.13 -7.53 0.03
C SER A 139 6.56 -8.00 -0.22
N LEU A 140 6.73 -9.24 -0.69
CA LEU A 140 8.04 -9.77 -1.08
C LEU A 140 8.61 -9.01 -2.29
N SER A 141 7.78 -8.68 -3.28
CA SER A 141 8.20 -7.91 -4.46
C SER A 141 8.71 -6.52 -4.07
N TYR A 142 8.00 -5.82 -3.18
CA TYR A 142 8.45 -4.51 -2.67
C TYR A 142 9.75 -4.61 -1.88
N LEU A 143 9.84 -5.59 -1.00
CA LEU A 143 11.05 -5.84 -0.21
C LEU A 143 12.27 -6.14 -1.11
N CYS A 144 12.11 -6.96 -2.14
CA CYS A 144 13.16 -7.26 -3.11
C CYS A 144 13.58 -5.99 -3.89
N ARG A 145 12.63 -5.16 -4.31
CA ARG A 145 12.90 -3.91 -5.03
C ARG A 145 13.68 -2.93 -4.17
N ASN A 146 13.37 -2.83 -2.88
CA ASN A 146 14.07 -1.97 -1.95
C ASN A 146 15.47 -2.48 -1.61
N PHE A 147 15.68 -3.79 -1.66
CA PHE A 147 16.98 -4.39 -1.46
C PHE A 147 17.90 -4.22 -2.68
N ASP A 148 17.36 -4.30 -3.89
CA ASP A 148 18.07 -4.19 -5.16
C ASP A 148 18.15 -2.73 -5.64
N GLN A 149 18.76 -1.85 -4.83
CA GLN A 149 18.94 -0.43 -5.16
C GLN A 149 20.39 -0.06 -5.53
N LEU A 150 21.24 -1.05 -5.78
CA LEU A 150 22.62 -0.82 -6.17
C LEU A 150 22.72 -0.21 -7.56
N SER A 151 23.53 0.83 -7.69
CA SER A 151 23.90 1.42 -8.98
C SER A 151 24.91 0.54 -9.72
N LYS A 152 24.96 0.71 -11.04
CA LYS A 152 25.91 -0.06 -11.87
C LYS A 152 27.34 0.18 -11.43
N GLY A 153 28.01 -0.88 -10.97
CA GLY A 153 29.41 -0.84 -10.55
C GLY A 153 29.63 -0.66 -9.05
N GLU A 154 28.56 -0.55 -8.26
CA GLU A 154 28.66 -0.60 -6.81
C GLU A 154 28.94 -2.02 -6.30
N ASP A 155 29.62 -2.10 -5.15
CA ASP A 155 29.88 -3.37 -4.49
C ASP A 155 28.60 -3.92 -3.84
N TYR A 156 28.36 -5.23 -3.93
CA TYR A 156 27.19 -5.88 -3.29
C TYR A 156 27.15 -5.68 -1.77
N THR A 157 28.28 -5.43 -1.12
CA THR A 157 28.34 -5.13 0.32
C THR A 157 27.77 -3.76 0.67
N ALA A 158 27.67 -2.86 -0.31
CA ALA A 158 27.10 -1.52 -0.15
C ALA A 158 25.55 -1.52 -0.11
N SER A 159 24.88 -2.66 -0.44
CA SER A 159 23.42 -2.74 -0.29
C SER A 159 23.02 -2.49 1.15
N GLY A 160 22.10 -1.54 1.35
CA GLY A 160 21.52 -1.20 2.64
C GLY A 160 20.63 -2.31 3.21
N THR A 161 20.08 -2.09 4.40
CA THR A 161 19.03 -2.95 4.96
C THR A 161 17.70 -2.58 4.31
N ALA A 162 16.93 -3.57 3.87
CA ALA A 162 15.56 -3.39 3.39
C ALA A 162 14.57 -3.96 4.40
N ILE A 163 13.60 -3.15 4.79
CA ILE A 163 12.52 -3.50 5.71
C ILE A 163 11.19 -3.15 5.04
N HIS A 164 10.25 -4.08 5.02
CA HIS A 164 8.88 -3.79 4.64
C HIS A 164 7.96 -4.00 5.84
N ILE A 165 7.08 -3.05 6.13
CA ILE A 165 6.15 -3.11 7.26
C ILE A 165 4.73 -2.98 6.72
N GLY A 166 3.98 -4.09 6.76
CA GLY A 166 2.57 -4.13 6.39
C GLY A 166 1.65 -3.99 7.59
N PHE A 167 0.69 -3.07 7.49
CA PHE A 167 -0.42 -2.88 8.45
C PHE A 167 -1.68 -3.44 7.79
N LEU A 168 -2.13 -4.63 8.21
CA LEU A 168 -3.19 -5.38 7.52
C LEU A 168 -4.48 -5.39 8.33
N ASP A 169 -5.60 -5.00 7.73
CA ASP A 169 -6.93 -5.17 8.32
C ASP A 169 -7.56 -6.53 7.93
N PHE A 170 -6.71 -7.53 7.76
CA PHE A 170 -7.05 -8.95 7.55
C PHE A 170 -5.87 -9.82 7.99
N SER A 171 -6.13 -11.11 8.29
CA SER A 171 -5.06 -12.06 8.57
C SER A 171 -4.49 -12.64 7.28
N PRO A 172 -3.16 -12.52 7.03
CA PRO A 172 -2.52 -13.17 5.89
C PRO A 172 -2.43 -14.71 6.04
N PHE A 173 -2.46 -15.20 7.28
CA PHE A 173 -2.40 -16.61 7.63
C PHE A 173 -3.51 -16.99 8.65
N PRO A 174 -4.77 -17.14 8.20
CA PRO A 174 -5.91 -17.37 9.13
C PRO A 174 -5.79 -18.65 9.96
N ASP A 175 -5.06 -19.67 9.48
CA ASP A 175 -4.84 -20.94 10.18
C ASP A 175 -3.79 -20.82 11.30
N ALA A 176 -2.97 -19.78 11.29
CA ALA A 176 -1.93 -19.50 12.27
C ALA A 176 -1.78 -17.97 12.45
N PRO A 177 -2.79 -17.29 13.04
CA PRO A 177 -2.76 -15.84 13.18
C PRO A 177 -1.72 -15.40 14.20
N GLU A 178 -1.00 -14.34 13.87
CA GLU A 178 -0.06 -13.66 14.76
C GLU A 178 -0.36 -12.16 14.74
N PHE A 179 -0.28 -11.49 15.88
CA PHE A 179 -0.54 -10.06 15.97
C PHE A 179 0.57 -9.24 15.28
N TYR A 180 1.83 -9.51 15.63
CA TYR A 180 2.99 -8.87 15.03
C TYR A 180 4.04 -9.92 14.68
N ALA A 181 4.23 -10.16 13.40
CA ALA A 181 5.13 -11.18 12.88
C ALA A 181 6.33 -10.56 12.18
N THR A 182 7.52 -11.12 12.44
CA THR A 182 8.76 -10.74 11.76
C THR A 182 9.31 -11.91 10.94
N TYR A 183 9.38 -11.73 9.64
CA TYR A 183 9.90 -12.73 8.70
C TYR A 183 11.31 -12.37 8.26
N LYS A 184 12.20 -13.36 8.28
CA LYS A 184 13.61 -13.24 7.87
C LYS A 184 14.01 -14.43 7.01
N LEU A 185 15.05 -14.26 6.21
CA LEU A 185 15.61 -15.36 5.44
C LEU A 185 16.48 -16.24 6.34
N LEU A 186 16.02 -17.48 6.58
CA LEU A 186 16.66 -18.42 7.52
C LEU A 186 17.04 -19.72 6.83
N ASN A 187 18.09 -20.38 7.34
CA ASN A 187 18.36 -21.77 7.03
C ASN A 187 17.28 -22.66 7.67
N VAL A 188 16.55 -23.44 6.86
CA VAL A 188 15.40 -24.26 7.30
C VAL A 188 15.77 -25.36 8.31
N LYS A 189 17.04 -25.77 8.42
CA LYS A 189 17.48 -26.81 9.35
C LYS A 189 18.01 -26.24 10.66
N SER A 190 18.79 -25.16 10.61
CA SER A 190 19.48 -24.61 11.78
C SER A 190 18.78 -23.38 12.34
N CYS A 191 17.78 -22.82 11.66
CA CYS A 191 17.15 -21.53 11.94
C CYS A 191 18.15 -20.37 12.01
N GLN A 192 19.36 -20.55 11.46
CA GLN A 192 20.35 -19.48 11.38
C GLN A 192 19.95 -18.47 10.31
N ALA A 193 19.95 -17.19 10.66
CA ALA A 193 19.70 -16.12 9.71
C ALA A 193 20.78 -16.09 8.62
N TYR A 194 20.34 -16.07 7.34
CA TYR A 194 21.22 -15.94 6.20
C TYR A 194 21.77 -14.51 6.09
N THR A 195 20.92 -13.52 6.38
CA THR A 195 21.25 -12.10 6.43
C THR A 195 20.34 -11.37 7.42
N SER A 196 20.83 -10.28 8.00
CA SER A 196 20.03 -9.34 8.79
C SER A 196 19.43 -8.19 7.95
N LYS A 197 19.83 -8.08 6.69
CA LYS A 197 19.49 -6.96 5.81
C LYS A 197 18.14 -7.09 5.10
N PHE A 198 17.39 -8.17 5.34
CA PHE A 198 16.17 -8.48 4.63
C PHE A 198 15.08 -8.86 5.64
N VAL A 199 14.15 -7.93 5.90
CA VAL A 199 13.15 -8.08 6.98
C VAL A 199 11.77 -7.68 6.47
N LEU A 200 10.79 -8.56 6.70
CA LEU A 200 9.37 -8.27 6.48
C LEU A 200 8.65 -8.31 7.83
N ASN A 201 8.03 -7.22 8.22
CA ASN A 201 7.17 -7.12 9.40
C ASN A 201 5.70 -7.03 8.98
N VAL A 202 4.85 -7.72 9.69
CA VAL A 202 3.40 -7.71 9.44
C VAL A 202 2.67 -7.48 10.75
N LEU A 203 1.87 -6.42 10.81
CA LEU A 203 0.96 -6.12 11.90
C LEU A 203 -0.47 -6.48 11.47
N ASP A 204 -1.03 -7.53 12.04
CA ASP A 204 -2.42 -7.95 11.84
C ASP A 204 -3.34 -7.17 12.78
N LEU A 205 -4.04 -6.19 12.22
CA LEU A 205 -4.97 -5.33 12.96
C LEU A 205 -6.26 -6.06 13.40
N THR A 206 -6.47 -7.30 12.94
CA THR A 206 -7.66 -8.08 13.29
C THR A 206 -7.47 -8.96 14.54
N HIS A 207 -6.21 -9.12 14.97
CA HIS A 207 -5.85 -10.00 16.10
C HIS A 207 -5.05 -9.25 17.20
N ILE A 208 -5.50 -8.04 17.56
CA ILE A 208 -4.85 -7.20 18.60
C ILE A 208 -4.81 -7.92 19.96
N GLU A 209 -5.76 -8.81 20.21
CA GLU A 209 -5.83 -9.62 21.45
C GLU A 209 -4.66 -10.62 21.58
N LEU A 210 -3.98 -10.95 20.49
CA LEU A 210 -2.80 -11.83 20.49
C LEU A 210 -1.50 -11.08 20.78
N ALA A 211 -1.55 -9.76 21.04
CA ALA A 211 -0.38 -8.96 21.37
C ALA A 211 0.38 -9.54 22.59
N THR A 212 1.65 -9.82 22.39
CA THR A 212 2.54 -10.30 23.45
C THR A 212 2.91 -9.20 24.43
N GLU A 213 3.53 -9.54 25.55
CA GLU A 213 4.03 -8.55 26.51
C GLU A 213 5.15 -7.68 25.90
N GLU A 214 5.92 -8.23 24.96
CA GLU A 214 6.92 -7.49 24.22
C GLU A 214 6.26 -6.46 23.28
N ASP A 215 5.24 -6.85 22.51
CA ASP A 215 4.49 -5.94 21.65
C ASP A 215 3.89 -4.77 22.44
N LYS A 216 3.34 -5.05 23.61
CA LYS A 216 2.81 -4.02 24.51
C LYS A 216 3.89 -3.12 25.08
N ALA A 217 5.06 -3.68 25.41
CA ALA A 217 6.19 -2.91 25.94
C ALA A 217 6.72 -1.88 24.93
N TYR A 218 6.63 -2.19 23.63
CA TYR A 218 6.94 -1.25 22.54
C TYR A 218 5.74 -0.48 22.03
N GLY A 219 4.56 -0.63 22.61
CA GLY A 219 3.34 0.11 22.28
C GLY A 219 2.72 -0.26 20.92
N ILE A 220 3.07 -1.43 20.34
CA ILE A 220 2.56 -1.87 19.04
C ILE A 220 1.04 -2.06 19.09
N ASP A 221 0.51 -2.64 20.20
CA ASP A 221 -0.92 -2.81 20.41
C ASP A 221 -1.67 -1.48 20.52
N ALA A 222 -1.06 -0.46 21.10
CA ALA A 222 -1.63 0.88 21.18
C ALA A 222 -1.73 1.55 19.80
N TRP A 223 -0.70 1.41 18.95
CA TRP A 223 -0.75 1.82 17.56
C TRP A 223 -1.84 1.08 16.78
N ALA A 224 -1.93 -0.25 16.93
CA ALA A 224 -2.98 -1.03 16.27
C ALA A 224 -4.38 -0.57 16.67
N ARG A 225 -4.62 -0.32 17.97
CA ARG A 225 -5.89 0.25 18.47
C ARG A 225 -6.16 1.63 17.88
N LEU A 226 -5.14 2.49 17.77
CA LEU A 226 -5.24 3.81 17.15
C LEU A 226 -5.70 3.70 15.69
N PHE A 227 -5.10 2.79 14.91
CA PHE A 227 -5.47 2.57 13.52
C PHE A 227 -6.90 2.01 13.37
N LYS A 228 -7.34 1.19 14.33
CA LYS A 228 -8.69 0.59 14.35
C LYS A 228 -9.76 1.51 14.97
N ALA A 229 -9.40 2.62 15.59
CA ALA A 229 -10.36 3.54 16.19
C ALA A 229 -11.37 4.03 15.15
N ARG A 230 -12.66 3.95 15.50
CA ARG A 230 -13.79 4.36 14.64
C ARG A 230 -14.59 5.52 15.22
N THR A 231 -14.38 5.83 16.48
CA THR A 231 -15.02 6.93 17.19
C THR A 231 -13.98 7.87 17.82
N TRP A 232 -14.38 9.14 17.96
CA TRP A 232 -13.53 10.12 18.65
C TRP A 232 -13.34 9.78 20.13
N GLU A 233 -14.30 9.11 20.74
CA GLU A 233 -14.23 8.64 22.13
C GLU A 233 -13.12 7.59 22.30
N ASP A 234 -13.07 6.57 21.42
CA ASP A 234 -12.02 5.54 21.43
C ASP A 234 -10.66 6.17 21.22
N LEU A 235 -10.55 7.06 20.23
CA LEU A 235 -9.31 7.75 19.92
C LEU A 235 -8.79 8.57 21.11
N LYS A 236 -9.67 9.30 21.81
CA LYS A 236 -9.30 10.06 23.00
C LYS A 236 -8.85 9.19 24.17
N MET A 237 -9.38 7.98 24.31
CA MET A 237 -8.91 7.03 25.32
C MET A 237 -7.48 6.54 25.03
N ILE A 238 -7.20 6.25 23.77
CA ILE A 238 -5.86 5.81 23.31
C ILE A 238 -4.86 6.95 23.46
N ALA A 239 -5.23 8.16 23.06
CA ALA A 239 -4.40 9.36 23.15
C ALA A 239 -3.86 9.68 24.55
N LYS A 240 -4.53 9.21 25.61
CA LYS A 240 -4.08 9.42 27.00
C LYS A 240 -2.91 8.53 27.42
N GLN A 241 -2.55 7.52 26.65
CA GLN A 241 -1.55 6.54 27.02
C GLN A 241 -0.13 7.05 26.79
N ASP A 242 0.08 7.83 25.74
CA ASP A 242 1.40 8.30 25.31
C ASP A 242 1.30 9.62 24.53
N SER A 243 2.31 10.47 24.64
CA SER A 243 2.36 11.77 23.97
C SER A 243 2.38 11.66 22.44
N THR A 244 2.98 10.60 21.89
CA THR A 244 3.04 10.38 20.44
C THR A 244 1.67 9.95 19.91
N LEU A 245 0.96 9.09 20.64
CA LEU A 245 -0.42 8.70 20.32
C LEU A 245 -1.38 9.88 20.45
N GLN A 246 -1.15 10.77 21.43
CA GLN A 246 -1.87 12.03 21.53
C GLN A 246 -1.65 12.89 20.28
N GLN A 247 -0.40 13.09 19.88
CA GLN A 247 -0.04 13.85 18.67
C GLN A 247 -0.67 13.24 17.41
N ALA A 248 -0.65 11.90 17.28
CA ALA A 248 -1.29 11.20 16.18
C ALA A 248 -2.82 11.42 16.14
N SER A 249 -3.45 11.40 17.31
CA SER A 249 -4.90 11.65 17.45
C SER A 249 -5.28 13.09 17.07
N GLU A 250 -4.48 14.07 17.48
CA GLU A 250 -4.66 15.49 17.13
C GLU A 250 -4.44 15.74 15.63
N THR A 251 -3.44 15.06 15.05
CA THR A 251 -3.19 15.12 13.61
C THR A 251 -4.34 14.50 12.82
N LEU A 252 -4.85 13.32 13.22
CA LEU A 252 -6.03 12.72 12.60
C LEU A 252 -7.25 13.64 12.64
N TYR A 253 -7.49 14.27 13.79
CA TYR A 253 -8.57 15.26 13.93
C TYR A 253 -8.40 16.42 12.96
N THR A 254 -7.19 16.99 12.89
CA THR A 254 -6.87 18.10 11.98
C THR A 254 -7.09 17.73 10.52
N LEU A 255 -6.67 16.53 10.10
CA LEU A 255 -6.87 16.02 8.75
C LEU A 255 -8.37 15.83 8.43
N ASN A 256 -9.15 15.37 9.39
CA ASN A 256 -10.61 15.25 9.24
C ASN A 256 -11.35 16.60 9.23
N CYS A 257 -10.76 17.66 9.74
CA CYS A 257 -11.31 19.02 9.65
C CYS A 257 -10.97 19.73 8.32
N ASP A 258 -9.93 19.29 7.62
CA ASP A 258 -9.50 19.87 6.34
C ASP A 258 -10.36 19.35 5.19
N GLN A 259 -11.11 20.25 4.53
CA GLN A 259 -12.03 19.86 3.46
C GLN A 259 -11.29 19.24 2.27
N THR A 260 -10.11 19.75 1.91
CA THR A 260 -9.34 19.23 0.77
C THR A 260 -8.83 17.83 1.04
N ILE A 261 -8.36 17.57 2.25
CA ILE A 261 -7.93 16.23 2.69
C ILE A 261 -9.11 15.26 2.71
N ARG A 262 -10.28 15.69 3.22
CA ARG A 262 -11.51 14.87 3.22
C ARG A 262 -11.95 14.50 1.81
N ASP A 263 -11.88 15.45 0.87
CA ASP A 263 -12.25 15.19 -0.52
C ASP A 263 -11.32 14.18 -1.18
N MET A 264 -10.02 14.24 -0.89
CA MET A 264 -9.04 13.25 -1.35
C MET A 264 -9.25 11.87 -0.72
N ALA A 265 -9.51 11.81 0.59
CA ALA A 265 -9.80 10.56 1.28
C ALA A 265 -11.07 9.90 0.72
N ARG A 266 -12.13 10.69 0.43
CA ARG A 266 -13.35 10.22 -0.21
C ARG A 266 -13.11 9.73 -1.63
N ALA A 267 -12.34 10.47 -2.42
CA ALA A 267 -11.98 10.07 -3.78
C ALA A 267 -11.23 8.73 -3.80
N ARG A 268 -10.37 8.50 -2.80
CA ARG A 268 -9.67 7.20 -2.64
C ARG A 268 -10.65 6.06 -2.32
N GLU A 269 -11.58 6.26 -1.40
CA GLU A 269 -12.62 5.26 -1.11
C GLU A 269 -13.52 4.98 -2.33
N ASP A 270 -13.85 6.01 -3.10
CA ASP A 270 -14.62 5.85 -4.34
C ASP A 270 -13.85 5.04 -5.38
N ALA A 271 -12.55 5.27 -5.53
CA ALA A 271 -11.68 4.50 -6.40
C ALA A 271 -11.64 3.02 -6.01
N ILE A 272 -11.44 2.72 -4.72
CA ILE A 272 -11.46 1.35 -4.18
C ILE A 272 -12.84 0.68 -4.42
N ARG A 273 -13.94 1.41 -4.19
CA ARG A 273 -15.29 0.89 -4.47
C ARG A 273 -15.51 0.59 -5.95
N HIS A 274 -14.99 1.44 -6.83
CA HIS A 274 -15.05 1.21 -8.28
C HIS A 274 -14.27 -0.03 -8.69
N GLU A 275 -13.03 -0.15 -8.24
CA GLU A 275 -12.17 -1.30 -8.51
C GLU A 275 -12.80 -2.61 -8.04
N ASN A 276 -13.34 -2.64 -6.83
CA ASN A 276 -14.06 -3.80 -6.28
C ASN A 276 -15.26 -4.20 -7.15
N ARG A 277 -16.00 -3.23 -7.69
CA ARG A 277 -17.12 -3.49 -8.61
C ARG A 277 -16.61 -4.11 -9.91
N VAL A 278 -15.54 -3.58 -10.48
CA VAL A 278 -14.95 -4.09 -11.72
C VAL A 278 -14.44 -5.53 -11.52
N ASN A 279 -13.70 -5.79 -10.45
CA ASN A 279 -13.19 -7.11 -10.12
C ASN A 279 -14.32 -8.15 -9.93
N LYS A 280 -15.40 -7.76 -9.25
CA LYS A 280 -16.58 -8.62 -9.11
C LYS A 280 -17.21 -8.95 -10.47
N LEU A 281 -17.39 -7.95 -11.35
CA LEU A 281 -17.93 -8.16 -12.70
C LEU A 281 -17.03 -9.04 -13.57
N LEU A 282 -15.70 -8.93 -13.41
CA LEU A 282 -14.75 -9.79 -14.10
C LEU A 282 -14.88 -11.24 -13.63
N ALA A 283 -14.91 -11.47 -12.32
CA ALA A 283 -15.09 -12.80 -11.75
C ALA A 283 -16.41 -13.46 -12.20
N GLU A 284 -17.53 -12.70 -12.25
CA GLU A 284 -18.81 -13.19 -12.76
C GLU A 284 -18.74 -13.57 -14.25
N LYS A 285 -18.01 -12.78 -15.07
CA LYS A 285 -17.78 -13.09 -16.49
C LYS A 285 -16.90 -14.32 -16.68
N ASP A 286 -15.85 -14.47 -15.91
CA ASP A 286 -14.95 -15.62 -15.98
C ASP A 286 -15.67 -16.91 -15.61
N ALA A 287 -16.49 -16.89 -14.56
CA ALA A 287 -17.35 -18.02 -14.19
C ALA A 287 -18.30 -18.41 -15.33
N ARG A 288 -18.92 -17.41 -16.00
CA ARG A 288 -19.81 -17.66 -17.14
C ARG A 288 -19.07 -18.19 -18.36
N ILE A 289 -17.84 -17.73 -18.62
CA ILE A 289 -16.98 -18.25 -19.69
C ILE A 289 -16.62 -19.71 -19.41
N ALA A 290 -16.28 -20.05 -18.17
CA ALA A 290 -15.98 -21.42 -17.76
C ALA A 290 -17.20 -22.35 -17.98
N GLU A 291 -18.39 -21.94 -17.56
CA GLU A 291 -19.65 -22.68 -17.79
C GLU A 291 -19.93 -22.90 -19.28
N GLN A 292 -19.79 -21.84 -20.08
CA GLN A 292 -19.97 -21.95 -21.54
C GLN A 292 -18.94 -22.87 -22.19
N SER A 293 -17.70 -22.84 -21.74
CA SER A 293 -16.63 -23.70 -22.24
C SER A 293 -16.91 -25.17 -21.94
N MET A 294 -17.44 -25.50 -20.76
CA MET A 294 -17.89 -26.85 -20.41
C MET A 294 -19.04 -27.31 -21.31
N ALA A 295 -20.07 -26.48 -21.49
CA ALA A 295 -21.20 -26.80 -22.35
C ALA A 295 -20.77 -27.02 -23.82
N ILE A 296 -19.84 -26.20 -24.33
CA ILE A 296 -19.26 -26.38 -25.68
C ILE A 296 -18.49 -27.72 -25.77
N SER A 297 -17.76 -28.10 -24.74
CA SER A 297 -17.04 -29.38 -24.71
C SER A 297 -18.01 -30.56 -24.75
N GLU A 298 -19.09 -30.52 -23.97
CA GLU A 298 -20.15 -31.57 -23.97
C GLU A 298 -20.84 -31.66 -25.35
N MET A 299 -21.18 -30.51 -25.95
CA MET A 299 -21.75 -30.49 -27.30
C MET A 299 -20.82 -31.08 -28.34
N LYS A 300 -19.50 -30.79 -28.29
CA LYS A 300 -18.51 -31.38 -29.20
C LYS A 300 -18.45 -32.92 -29.08
N THR A 301 -18.48 -33.44 -27.87
CA THR A 301 -18.52 -34.87 -27.61
C THR A 301 -19.79 -35.50 -28.22
N SER A 302 -20.96 -34.91 -27.97
CA SER A 302 -22.23 -35.39 -28.52
C SER A 302 -22.27 -35.34 -30.06
N ILE A 303 -21.68 -34.30 -30.66
CA ILE A 303 -21.54 -34.23 -32.14
C ILE A 303 -20.68 -35.36 -32.65
N ALA A 304 -19.52 -35.62 -32.05
CA ALA A 304 -18.62 -36.68 -32.45
C ALA A 304 -19.29 -38.09 -32.39
N GLU A 305 -20.08 -38.33 -31.34
CA GLU A 305 -20.88 -39.58 -31.20
C GLU A 305 -21.93 -39.70 -32.32
N LYS A 306 -22.63 -38.64 -32.64
CA LYS A 306 -23.60 -38.62 -33.73
C LYS A 306 -22.96 -38.82 -35.08
N ASP A 307 -21.80 -38.19 -35.35
CA ASP A 307 -21.06 -38.37 -36.60
C ASP A 307 -20.57 -39.79 -36.77
N ALA A 308 -20.12 -40.44 -35.68
CA ALA A 308 -19.78 -41.86 -35.71
C ALA A 308 -20.99 -42.73 -36.06
N SER A 309 -22.16 -42.47 -35.45
CA SER A 309 -23.41 -43.19 -35.74
C SER A 309 -23.86 -42.98 -37.18
N ILE A 310 -23.79 -41.79 -37.72
CA ILE A 310 -24.11 -41.48 -39.11
C ILE A 310 -23.17 -42.26 -40.04
N THR A 311 -21.89 -42.32 -39.74
CA THR A 311 -20.89 -43.05 -40.54
C THR A 311 -21.19 -44.55 -40.56
N GLU A 312 -21.58 -45.12 -39.42
CA GLU A 312 -22.00 -46.53 -39.34
C GLU A 312 -23.27 -46.82 -40.15
N LEU A 313 -24.28 -45.96 -40.03
CA LEU A 313 -25.52 -46.07 -40.80
C LEU A 313 -25.28 -45.97 -42.31
N ASN A 314 -24.45 -45.06 -42.76
CA ASN A 314 -24.08 -44.91 -44.18
C ASN A 314 -23.37 -46.17 -44.71
N THR A 315 -22.50 -46.78 -43.90
CA THR A 315 -21.82 -48.04 -44.24
C THR A 315 -22.81 -49.18 -44.38
N ARG A 316 -23.80 -49.30 -43.48
CA ARG A 316 -24.86 -50.30 -43.54
C ARG A 316 -25.75 -50.10 -44.77
N LEU A 317 -26.11 -48.85 -45.09
CA LEU A 317 -26.90 -48.50 -46.27
C LEU A 317 -26.20 -48.93 -47.56
N ALA A 318 -24.92 -48.52 -47.72
CA ALA A 318 -24.13 -48.95 -48.89
C ALA A 318 -24.03 -50.46 -49.05
N LYS A 319 -23.94 -51.21 -47.95
CA LYS A 319 -23.95 -52.68 -47.98
C LYS A 319 -25.30 -53.26 -48.42
N LEU A 320 -26.41 -52.66 -47.95
CA LEU A 320 -27.77 -53.09 -48.38
C LEU A 320 -28.02 -52.78 -49.86
N GLU A 321 -27.61 -51.59 -50.33
CA GLU A 321 -27.70 -51.19 -51.72
C GLU A 321 -26.94 -52.16 -52.65
N SER A 322 -25.73 -52.57 -52.25
CA SER A 322 -24.92 -53.56 -52.98
C SER A 322 -25.60 -54.98 -53.05
N LEU A 323 -26.20 -55.38 -51.93
CA LEU A 323 -26.95 -56.64 -51.87
C LEU A 323 -28.21 -56.65 -52.77
N LEU A 324 -28.94 -55.46 -52.77
CA LEU A 324 -30.11 -55.30 -53.62
C LEU A 324 -29.75 -55.34 -55.10
N ALA A 325 -28.67 -54.61 -55.50
CA ALA A 325 -28.17 -54.59 -56.85
C ALA A 325 -27.78 -56.01 -57.35
N ASN A 326 -27.16 -56.83 -56.48
CA ASN A 326 -26.79 -58.20 -56.75
C ASN A 326 -28.00 -59.13 -56.84
N SER A 327 -29.11 -58.81 -56.16
CA SER A 327 -30.34 -59.61 -56.23
C SER A 327 -31.21 -59.31 -57.42
N LEU A 328 -31.12 -58.09 -58.00
CA LEU A 328 -31.83 -57.67 -59.21
C LEU A 328 -31.13 -58.17 -60.50
N ASN A 329 -29.86 -58.51 -60.43
CA ASN A 329 -29.07 -59.02 -61.58
C ASN A 329 -29.02 -60.55 -61.64
N LYS A 330 -29.81 -61.25 -60.89
CA LYS A 330 -30.08 -62.68 -60.95
C LYS A 330 -31.50 -62.90 -61.40
#